data_f8dc623eccddc2dfdefe16ce57911ae5
#
_entry.id   f8dc623eccddc2dfdefe16ce57911ae5
#
_cell.length_a   1.000
_cell.length_b   1.000
_cell.length_c   1.000
_cell.angle_alpha   90.00
_cell.angle_beta   90.00
_cell.angle_gamma   90.00
#
_symmetry.space_group_name_H-M   'P 1'
#
loop_
_entity.id
_entity.type
_entity.pdbx_description
1 polymer ?
#
loop_
_entity_poly.entity_id
_entity_poly.type
_entity_poly.pdbx_seq_one_letter_code
_entity_poly.pdbx_strand_id
1 'polypeptide(L)'
;DIPFWFDSDRDTVINEKGESENVISVLSRYVDTLCIMSYRDSAEDILQISSEEIAFARLSGCRVVCGVETYSLEGDHVSFKEEEKEKMNKELEKLLELLEDEEISGYGVAIHYLDTWYNLKDM
;
A
#
# COMPACT_ATOMS: atom_id res chain seq x y z
N ASP A 1 4.47 9.02 -0.98
CA ASP A 1 3.21 8.32 -0.70
C ASP A 1 2.27 8.53 -1.87
N ILE A 2 1.56 7.47 -2.24
CA ILE A 2 0.61 7.50 -3.35
C ILE A 2 -0.67 6.75 -2.98
N PRO A 3 -1.83 7.18 -3.50
CA PRO A 3 -3.03 6.37 -3.40
C PRO A 3 -2.95 5.14 -4.33
N PHE A 4 -3.66 4.07 -3.98
CA PHE A 4 -3.63 2.83 -4.75
C PHE A 4 -4.29 2.94 -6.14
N TRP A 5 -5.09 3.99 -6.39
CA TRP A 5 -5.78 4.16 -7.67
C TRP A 5 -4.96 4.88 -8.75
N PHE A 6 -3.70 5.20 -8.50
CA PHE A 6 -2.83 5.83 -9.50
C PHE A 6 -2.46 4.88 -10.67
N ASP A 7 -2.80 3.62 -10.55
CA ASP A 7 -2.71 2.64 -11.64
C ASP A 7 -3.88 2.70 -12.63
N SER A 8 -4.91 3.52 -12.34
CA SER A 8 -6.11 3.58 -13.15
C SER A 8 -5.89 4.32 -14.48
N ASP A 9 -6.72 3.98 -15.48
CA ASP A 9 -6.71 4.65 -16.77
C ASP A 9 -7.17 6.12 -16.70
N ARG A 10 -7.75 6.53 -15.60
CA ARG A 10 -8.20 7.92 -15.38
C ARG A 10 -7.07 8.82 -14.88
N ASP A 11 -6.08 8.25 -14.21
CA ASP A 11 -4.98 8.98 -13.62
C ASP A 11 -3.75 8.83 -14.52
N THR A 12 -3.77 9.58 -15.63
CA THR A 12 -2.73 9.53 -16.66
C THR A 12 -1.98 10.85 -16.77
N VAL A 13 -0.76 10.76 -17.27
CA VAL A 13 0.10 11.91 -17.58
C VAL A 13 0.69 11.71 -18.98
N ILE A 14 1.22 12.79 -19.56
CA ILE A 14 1.97 12.71 -20.80
C ILE A 14 3.44 12.50 -20.43
N ASN A 15 4.02 11.40 -20.89
CA ASN A 15 5.41 11.05 -20.61
C ASN A 15 6.39 11.82 -21.53
N GLU A 16 7.69 11.55 -21.37
CA GLU A 16 8.76 12.20 -22.13
C GLU A 16 8.71 11.90 -23.63
N LYS A 17 7.97 10.87 -24.03
CA LYS A 17 7.76 10.53 -25.45
C LYS A 17 6.50 11.16 -26.03
N GLY A 18 5.76 11.94 -25.25
CA GLY A 18 4.50 12.54 -25.66
C GLY A 18 3.32 11.57 -25.67
N GLU A 19 3.45 10.42 -25.00
CA GLU A 19 2.40 9.39 -24.93
C GLU A 19 1.68 9.46 -23.58
N SER A 20 0.38 9.10 -23.59
CA SER A 20 -0.39 8.96 -22.35
C SER A 20 0.02 7.68 -21.61
N GLU A 21 0.30 7.83 -20.33
CA GLU A 21 0.75 6.74 -19.47
C GLU A 21 0.15 6.93 -18.07
N ASN A 22 -0.18 5.86 -17.32
CA ASN A 22 -0.70 6.04 -15.99
C ASN A 22 0.38 6.58 -15.02
N VAL A 23 -0.07 7.25 -13.97
CA VAL A 23 0.83 7.95 -13.03
C VAL A 23 1.82 6.99 -12.38
N ILE A 24 1.37 5.80 -11.96
CA ILE A 24 2.26 4.86 -11.26
C ILE A 24 3.36 4.31 -12.19
N SER A 25 3.02 4.08 -13.45
CA SER A 25 4.00 3.63 -14.45
C SER A 25 5.13 4.66 -14.60
N VAL A 26 4.79 5.93 -14.66
CA VAL A 26 5.78 7.01 -14.76
C VAL A 26 6.58 7.14 -13.46
N LEU A 27 5.89 7.26 -12.30
CA LEU A 27 6.54 7.46 -11.01
C LEU A 27 7.52 6.36 -10.66
N SER A 28 7.19 5.11 -10.96
CA SER A 28 8.04 3.96 -10.62
C SER A 28 9.43 4.03 -11.23
N ARG A 29 9.60 4.80 -12.31
CA ARG A 29 10.91 4.98 -12.95
C ARG A 29 11.77 6.07 -12.28
N TYR A 30 11.18 6.91 -11.43
CA TYR A 30 11.86 8.08 -10.86
C TYR A 30 12.00 8.03 -9.34
N VAL A 31 11.46 7.03 -8.68
CA VAL A 31 11.49 6.90 -7.21
C VAL A 31 12.15 5.59 -6.79
N ASP A 32 12.67 5.56 -5.58
CA ASP A 32 13.29 4.36 -5.00
C ASP A 32 12.30 3.52 -4.23
N THR A 33 11.27 4.14 -3.67
CA THR A 33 10.28 3.47 -2.83
C THR A 33 8.88 4.00 -3.14
N LEU A 34 7.94 3.08 -3.32
CA LEU A 34 6.51 3.38 -3.42
C LEU A 34 5.87 3.10 -2.06
N CYS A 35 5.41 4.14 -1.37
CA CYS A 35 4.60 3.99 -0.17
C CYS A 35 3.14 4.13 -0.58
N ILE A 36 2.38 3.05 -0.49
CA ILE A 36 1.02 2.95 -1.02
C ILE A 36 0.02 3.12 0.11
N MET A 37 -0.90 4.05 -0.02
CA MET A 37 -2.02 4.19 0.91
C MET A 37 -3.04 3.06 0.68
N SER A 38 -2.66 1.86 1.09
CA SER A 38 -3.40 0.62 0.86
C SER A 38 -4.34 0.31 2.02
N TYR A 39 -5.22 1.24 2.35
CA TYR A 39 -6.04 1.23 3.56
C TYR A 39 -7.14 0.16 3.48
N ARG A 40 -6.81 -1.02 3.99
CA ARG A 40 -7.69 -2.18 4.19
C ARG A 40 -7.30 -2.85 5.51
N ASP A 41 -8.15 -3.71 6.02
CA ASP A 41 -7.97 -4.37 7.33
C ASP A 41 -7.66 -5.86 7.23
N SER A 42 -7.26 -6.33 6.06
CA SER A 42 -6.75 -7.69 5.87
C SER A 42 -5.55 -7.71 4.92
N ALA A 43 -4.66 -8.65 5.16
CA ALA A 43 -3.44 -8.80 4.35
C ALA A 43 -3.78 -9.07 2.88
N GLU A 44 -4.75 -9.92 2.62
CA GLU A 44 -5.16 -10.27 1.26
C GLU A 44 -5.70 -9.05 0.51
N ASP A 45 -6.55 -8.25 1.15
CA ASP A 45 -7.14 -7.07 0.52
C ASP A 45 -6.10 -5.97 0.28
N ILE A 46 -5.17 -5.78 1.22
CA ILE A 46 -4.05 -4.86 1.05
C ILE A 46 -3.21 -5.26 -0.17
N LEU A 47 -2.87 -6.53 -0.27
CA LEU A 47 -2.09 -7.05 -1.38
C LEU A 47 -2.84 -6.89 -2.71
N GLN A 48 -4.13 -7.19 -2.72
CA GLN A 48 -4.97 -7.12 -3.91
C GLN A 48 -5.04 -5.70 -4.47
N ILE A 49 -5.34 -4.70 -3.63
CA ILE A 49 -5.46 -3.31 -4.12
C ILE A 49 -4.11 -2.70 -4.49
N SER A 50 -3.00 -3.29 -4.04
CA SER A 50 -1.63 -2.84 -4.33
C SER A 50 -0.99 -3.62 -5.47
N SER A 51 -1.69 -4.55 -6.10
CA SER A 51 -1.10 -5.51 -7.04
C SER A 51 -0.43 -4.87 -8.25
N GLU A 52 -1.03 -3.82 -8.82
CA GLU A 52 -0.46 -3.12 -9.97
C GLU A 52 0.79 -2.32 -9.59
N GLU A 53 0.75 -1.64 -8.45
CA GLU A 53 1.90 -0.91 -7.92
C GLU A 53 3.07 -1.86 -7.64
N ILE A 54 2.78 -3.03 -7.09
CA ILE A 54 3.79 -4.08 -6.85
C ILE A 54 4.39 -4.55 -8.18
N ALA A 55 3.57 -4.74 -9.21
CA ALA A 55 4.04 -5.15 -10.53
C ALA A 55 4.99 -4.10 -11.13
N PHE A 56 4.63 -2.81 -11.06
CA PHE A 56 5.50 -1.73 -11.52
C PHE A 56 6.78 -1.61 -10.68
N ALA A 57 6.68 -1.80 -9.38
CA ALA A 57 7.85 -1.79 -8.49
C ALA A 57 8.83 -2.90 -8.85
N ARG A 58 8.32 -4.09 -9.15
CA ARG A 58 9.15 -5.24 -9.57
C ARG A 58 9.89 -4.93 -10.86
N LEU A 59 9.20 -4.35 -11.85
CA LEU A 59 9.79 -3.98 -13.14
C LEU A 59 10.84 -2.87 -13.01
N SER A 60 10.63 -1.93 -12.10
CA SER A 60 11.48 -0.74 -11.95
C SER A 60 12.53 -0.86 -10.85
N GLY A 61 12.50 -1.93 -10.05
CA GLY A 61 13.42 -2.11 -8.94
C GLY A 61 13.10 -1.27 -7.71
N CYS A 62 11.87 -0.75 -7.59
CA CYS A 62 11.43 0.00 -6.41
C CYS A 62 11.16 -0.92 -5.22
N ARG A 63 11.35 -0.38 -4.03
CA ARG A 63 10.82 -0.99 -2.80
C ARG A 63 9.35 -0.62 -2.64
N VAL A 64 8.61 -1.44 -1.91
CA VAL A 64 7.17 -1.21 -1.63
C VAL A 64 6.94 -1.13 -0.13
N VAL A 65 6.24 -0.10 0.31
CA VAL A 65 5.75 0.03 1.68
C VAL A 65 4.22 0.12 1.61
N CYS A 66 3.54 -0.83 2.25
CA CYS A 66 2.09 -0.81 2.34
C CYS A 66 1.65 -0.01 3.57
N GLY A 67 0.96 1.10 3.36
CA GLY A 67 0.40 1.91 4.43
C GLY A 67 -0.94 1.36 4.89
N VAL A 68 -1.15 1.34 6.21
CA VAL A 68 -2.42 0.96 6.84
C VAL A 68 -2.90 2.07 7.75
N GLU A 69 -4.20 2.10 8.02
CA GLU A 69 -4.84 3.16 8.79
C GLU A 69 -5.38 2.64 10.12
N THR A 70 -5.20 3.42 11.18
CA THR A 70 -5.75 3.16 12.51
C THR A 70 -6.74 4.22 12.96
N TYR A 71 -6.96 5.26 12.17
CA TYR A 71 -8.00 6.25 12.39
C TYR A 71 -9.33 5.77 11.79
N SER A 72 -10.45 6.23 12.34
CA SER A 72 -11.76 5.86 11.81
C SER A 72 -12.01 6.51 10.45
N LEU A 73 -12.24 5.70 9.43
CA LEU A 73 -12.58 6.13 8.07
C LEU A 73 -13.96 5.63 7.69
N GLU A 74 -14.58 6.29 6.71
CA GLU A 74 -15.83 5.80 6.13
C GLU A 74 -15.61 4.50 5.36
N GLY A 75 -16.56 3.59 5.48
CA GLY A 75 -16.52 2.29 4.82
C GLY A 75 -16.01 1.17 5.71
N ASP A 76 -16.57 0.00 5.51
CA ASP A 76 -16.16 -1.21 6.21
C ASP A 76 -14.81 -1.70 5.67
N HIS A 77 -14.01 -2.32 6.54
CA HIS A 77 -12.75 -2.98 6.17
C HIS A 77 -11.64 -2.07 5.61
N VAL A 78 -11.74 -0.74 5.84
CA VAL A 78 -10.74 0.22 5.37
C VAL A 78 -9.66 0.46 6.44
N SER A 79 -10.06 0.52 7.70
CA SER A 79 -9.18 0.87 8.83
C SER A 79 -9.15 -0.25 9.86
N PHE A 80 -8.03 -0.36 10.58
CA PHE A 80 -7.93 -1.25 11.75
C PHE A 80 -8.55 -0.64 13.02
N LYS A 81 -9.21 0.49 12.93
CA LYS A 81 -9.81 1.17 14.09
C LYS A 81 -10.81 0.29 14.84
N GLU A 82 -11.57 -0.51 14.13
CA GLU A 82 -12.59 -1.41 14.70
C GLU A 82 -12.00 -2.72 15.18
N GLU A 83 -10.73 -2.97 14.84
CA GLU A 83 -10.04 -4.20 15.18
C GLU A 83 -9.17 -4.03 16.42
N GLU A 84 -8.84 -5.13 17.04
CA GLU A 84 -7.90 -5.16 18.13
C GLU A 84 -6.46 -5.13 17.61
N LYS A 85 -5.56 -4.60 18.43
CA LYS A 85 -4.13 -4.51 18.08
C LYS A 85 -3.54 -5.88 17.70
N GLU A 86 -3.94 -6.94 18.40
CA GLU A 86 -3.48 -8.30 18.09
C GLU A 86 -3.89 -8.74 16.70
N LYS A 87 -5.12 -8.46 16.29
CA LYS A 87 -5.60 -8.78 14.94
C LYS A 87 -4.82 -7.99 13.89
N MET A 88 -4.63 -6.70 14.11
CA MET A 88 -3.81 -5.88 13.22
C MET A 88 -2.41 -6.47 13.05
N ASN A 89 -1.76 -6.82 14.16
CA ASN A 89 -0.40 -7.38 14.12
C ASN A 89 -0.36 -8.69 13.32
N LYS A 90 -1.33 -9.58 13.51
CA LYS A 90 -1.43 -10.83 12.74
C LYS A 90 -1.59 -10.57 11.24
N GLU A 91 -2.43 -9.62 10.88
CA GLU A 91 -2.63 -9.27 9.46
C GLU A 91 -1.36 -8.64 8.86
N LEU A 92 -0.65 -7.81 9.61
CA LEU A 92 0.61 -7.21 9.15
C LEU A 92 1.72 -8.26 9.00
N GLU A 93 1.83 -9.21 9.92
CA GLU A 93 2.78 -10.33 9.79
C GLU A 93 2.50 -11.14 8.53
N LYS A 94 1.23 -11.48 8.30
CA LYS A 94 0.80 -12.19 7.11
C LYS A 94 1.08 -11.41 5.83
N LEU A 95 0.84 -10.10 5.85
CA LEU A 95 1.15 -9.22 4.71
C LEU A 95 2.65 -9.25 4.39
N LEU A 96 3.51 -9.18 5.40
CA LEU A 96 4.95 -9.24 5.19
C LEU A 96 5.39 -10.56 4.55
N GLU A 97 4.79 -11.68 4.98
CA GLU A 97 5.04 -12.99 4.36
C GLU A 97 4.60 -13.02 2.89
N LEU A 98 3.43 -12.47 2.58
CA LEU A 98 2.94 -12.38 1.20
C LEU A 98 3.82 -11.48 0.33
N LEU A 99 4.28 -10.36 0.87
CA LEU A 99 5.17 -9.43 0.14
C LEU A 99 6.54 -10.07 -0.15
N GLU A 100 7.05 -10.92 0.74
CA GLU A 100 8.30 -11.63 0.50
C GLU A 100 8.24 -12.47 -0.77
N ASP A 101 7.09 -13.07 -1.07
CA ASP A 101 6.89 -13.91 -2.24
C ASP A 101 6.73 -13.11 -3.56
N GLU A 102 6.59 -11.79 -3.47
CA GLU A 102 6.35 -10.92 -4.65
C GLU A 102 7.62 -10.56 -5.43
N GLU A 103 8.79 -10.97 -4.98
CA GLU A 103 10.07 -10.75 -5.66
C GLU A 103 10.40 -9.27 -5.93
N ILE A 104 10.09 -8.40 -4.98
CA ILE A 104 10.45 -6.98 -5.02
C ILE A 104 11.76 -6.74 -4.27
N SER A 105 12.44 -5.63 -4.57
CA SER A 105 13.77 -5.33 -4.01
C SER A 105 13.77 -5.05 -2.51
N GLY A 106 12.64 -4.68 -1.95
CA GLY A 106 12.45 -4.46 -0.52
C GLY A 106 10.99 -4.19 -0.23
N TYR A 107 10.56 -4.45 1.00
CA TYR A 107 9.17 -4.28 1.39
C TYR A 107 9.06 -3.93 2.87
N GLY A 108 7.93 -3.36 3.24
CA GLY A 108 7.61 -3.02 4.61
C GLY A 108 6.18 -2.56 4.76
N VAL A 109 5.83 -2.19 5.99
CA VAL A 109 4.52 -1.61 6.32
C VAL A 109 4.71 -0.29 7.04
N ALA A 110 3.76 0.61 6.87
CA ALA A 110 3.70 1.88 7.59
C ALA A 110 2.31 2.02 8.21
N ILE A 111 2.27 2.44 9.46
CA ILE A 111 1.01 2.59 10.19
C ILE A 111 0.69 4.08 10.32
N HIS A 112 -0.42 4.50 9.80
CA HIS A 112 -0.95 5.83 9.95
C HIS A 112 -2.05 5.81 11.02
N TYR A 113 -1.92 6.52 12.11
CA TYR A 113 -0.78 7.30 12.54
C TYR A 113 -0.52 7.02 14.03
N LEU A 114 0.52 7.60 14.59
CA LEU A 114 1.05 7.23 15.91
C LEU A 114 0.01 7.27 17.04
N ASP A 115 -0.75 8.34 17.16
CA ASP A 115 -1.73 8.49 18.24
C ASP A 115 -2.84 7.44 18.20
N THR A 116 -3.43 7.22 17.02
CA THR A 116 -4.51 6.24 16.87
C THR A 116 -4.00 4.80 16.97
N TRP A 117 -2.78 4.53 16.49
CA TRP A 117 -2.14 3.23 16.66
C TRP A 117 -1.85 2.94 18.14
N TYR A 118 -1.29 3.94 18.85
CA TYR A 118 -0.98 3.79 20.28
C TYR A 118 -2.24 3.49 21.10
N ASN A 119 -3.35 4.14 20.77
CA ASN A 119 -4.63 3.99 21.46
C ASN A 119 -5.53 2.87 20.91
N LEU A 120 -5.04 2.07 19.97
CA LEU A 120 -5.79 0.92 19.47
C LEU A 120 -5.96 -0.11 20.59
N LYS A 121 -7.15 -0.69 20.67
CA LYS A 121 -7.48 -1.63 21.77
C LYS A 121 -6.55 -2.84 21.77
N ASP A 122 -6.18 -3.23 22.97
CA ASP A 122 -5.35 -4.42 23.21
C ASP A 122 -6.18 -5.70 23.43
N MET A 123 -7.41 -5.71 23.14
CA MET A 123 -8.46 -6.71 23.41
C MET A 123 -9.47 -6.23 24.41
#